data_f8513df1b22121780e31e427c4e312f1
#
_entry.id   f8513df1b22121780e31e427c4e312f1
#
_cell.length_a   1.000
_cell.length_b   1.000
_cell.length_c   1.000
_cell.angle_alpha   90.00
_cell.angle_beta   90.00
_cell.angle_gamma   90.00
#
_symmetry.space_group_name_H-M   'P 1'
#
loop_
_entity.id
_entity.type
_entity.pdbx_description
1 polymer ?
#
loop_
_entity_poly.entity_id
_entity_poly.type
_entity_poly.pdbx_seq_one_letter_code
_entity_poly.pdbx_strand_id
1 'polypeptide(L)'
;IERDGWQKFTIRTGSDYRSPGSIHVEADASSASYFIALGAITTPSTAKNNHSISDKPVRIEGVGAQSIQGDIRFVEAAHAMGAVVKSGENHLEISRGAWPLKAIDLDCNHIPDAAMTLAVMALYADGTTTLRNIASWRVKETDRIEAMATELRKLGATVEEGLDFIRITPPASATDWKTAAIHTY
;
A
#
# COMPACT_ATOMS: atom_id res chain seq x y z
N ILE A 1 22.75 -19.96 10.64
CA ILE A 1 23.27 -18.79 9.92
C ILE A 1 23.76 -17.77 10.94
N GLU A 2 25.02 -17.39 10.84
CA GLU A 2 25.57 -16.29 11.61
C GLU A 2 25.38 -14.99 10.84
N ARG A 3 25.08 -13.89 11.54
CA ARG A 3 24.82 -12.59 10.93
C ARG A 3 25.65 -11.50 11.63
N ASP A 4 26.29 -10.67 10.83
CA ASP A 4 26.94 -9.43 11.26
C ASP A 4 26.20 -8.24 10.64
N GLY A 5 25.32 -7.66 11.45
CA GLY A 5 24.37 -6.67 10.99
C GLY A 5 23.48 -7.21 9.85
N TRP A 6 23.29 -6.39 8.82
CA TRP A 6 22.61 -6.75 7.55
C TRP A 6 23.59 -6.82 6.37
N GLN A 7 24.91 -6.72 6.64
CA GLN A 7 25.93 -6.65 5.60
C GLN A 7 26.58 -8.00 5.32
N LYS A 8 26.61 -8.92 6.29
CA LYS A 8 27.29 -10.21 6.15
C LYS A 8 26.46 -11.34 6.75
N PHE A 9 26.24 -12.36 5.96
CA PHE A 9 25.60 -13.61 6.38
C PHE A 9 26.60 -14.75 6.13
N THR A 10 26.82 -15.59 7.14
CA THR A 10 27.74 -16.72 7.06
C THR A 10 26.96 -18.02 7.27
N ILE A 11 27.02 -18.92 6.29
CA ILE A 11 26.51 -20.28 6.37
C ILE A 11 27.72 -21.19 6.39
N ARG A 12 27.91 -21.98 7.47
CA ARG A 12 29.05 -22.90 7.59
C ARG A 12 28.88 -24.07 6.62
N THR A 13 29.99 -24.52 6.03
CA THR A 13 30.01 -25.77 5.26
C THR A 13 29.53 -26.93 6.12
N GLY A 14 28.70 -27.80 5.56
CA GLY A 14 28.10 -28.91 6.29
C GLY A 14 26.85 -28.54 7.12
N SER A 15 26.32 -27.32 6.95
CA SER A 15 25.01 -26.98 7.50
C SER A 15 23.89 -27.68 6.73
N ASP A 16 23.02 -28.37 7.45
CA ASP A 16 21.87 -29.07 6.90
C ASP A 16 20.57 -28.36 7.22
N TYR A 17 19.66 -28.33 6.25
CA TYR A 17 18.28 -27.90 6.47
C TYR A 17 17.52 -29.06 7.13
N ARG A 18 16.82 -28.73 8.23
CA ARG A 18 15.91 -29.69 8.88
C ARG A 18 14.48 -29.21 8.71
N SER A 19 13.63 -30.15 8.29
CA SER A 19 12.20 -29.85 8.20
C SER A 19 11.65 -29.50 9.60
N PRO A 20 10.88 -28.40 9.75
CA PRO A 20 10.16 -28.13 11.00
C PRO A 20 8.93 -29.02 11.19
N GLY A 21 8.65 -29.91 10.22
CA GLY A 21 7.44 -30.74 10.19
C GLY A 21 6.24 -29.96 9.65
N SER A 22 5.87 -28.89 10.32
CA SER A 22 4.78 -28.00 9.91
C SER A 22 5.23 -26.54 10.02
N ILE A 23 4.83 -25.71 9.09
CA ILE A 23 5.08 -24.28 9.07
C ILE A 23 3.80 -23.54 8.65
N HIS A 24 3.48 -22.45 9.36
CA HIS A 24 2.43 -21.54 8.94
C HIS A 24 3.01 -20.51 7.95
N VAL A 25 2.36 -20.39 6.80
CA VAL A 25 2.67 -19.36 5.81
C VAL A 25 1.71 -18.19 6.02
N GLU A 26 2.25 -17.01 6.23
CA GLU A 26 1.45 -15.78 6.35
C GLU A 26 0.69 -15.49 5.03
N ALA A 27 -0.43 -14.77 5.14
CA ALA A 27 -1.04 -14.13 3.98
C ALA A 27 -0.11 -13.03 3.44
N ASP A 28 -0.23 -12.74 2.15
CA ASP A 28 0.63 -11.76 1.47
C ASP A 28 0.31 -10.33 1.90
N ALA A 29 1.28 -9.66 2.54
CA ALA A 29 1.15 -8.30 3.03
C ALA A 29 1.04 -7.26 1.89
N SER A 30 1.67 -7.52 0.73
CA SER A 30 1.54 -6.65 -0.43
C SER A 30 0.11 -6.66 -0.97
N SER A 31 -0.50 -7.85 -1.11
CA SER A 31 -1.90 -8.00 -1.49
C SER A 31 -2.86 -7.43 -0.43
N ALA A 32 -2.51 -7.52 0.85
CA ALA A 32 -3.30 -6.92 1.93
C ALA A 32 -3.41 -5.40 1.77
N SER A 33 -2.42 -4.73 1.17
CA SER A 33 -2.43 -3.28 0.94
C SER A 33 -3.67 -2.81 0.16
N TYR A 34 -4.16 -3.61 -0.79
CA TYR A 34 -5.37 -3.27 -1.57
C TYR A 34 -6.61 -3.17 -0.70
N PHE A 35 -6.77 -4.08 0.24
CA PHE A 35 -7.91 -4.10 1.17
C PHE A 35 -7.74 -3.09 2.29
N ILE A 36 -6.50 -2.76 2.69
CA ILE A 36 -6.21 -1.66 3.60
C ILE A 36 -6.64 -0.33 2.94
N ALA A 37 -6.25 -0.10 1.69
CA ALA A 37 -6.68 1.07 0.93
C ALA A 37 -8.20 1.12 0.79
N LEU A 38 -8.85 0.00 0.45
CA LEU A 38 -10.30 -0.08 0.37
C LEU A 38 -10.97 0.37 1.68
N GLY A 39 -10.51 -0.13 2.82
CA GLY A 39 -11.03 0.26 4.13
C GLY A 39 -10.81 1.74 4.45
N ALA A 40 -9.70 2.32 3.98
CA ALA A 40 -9.35 3.73 4.19
C ALA A 40 -10.21 4.68 3.35
N ILE A 41 -10.61 4.29 2.13
CA ILE A 41 -11.35 5.16 1.19
C ILE A 41 -12.86 4.94 1.19
N THR A 42 -13.36 3.79 1.67
CA THR A 42 -14.79 3.52 1.68
C THR A 42 -15.54 4.43 2.65
N THR A 43 -16.71 4.88 2.24
CA THR A 43 -17.57 5.73 3.06
C THR A 43 -18.36 4.86 4.04
N PRO A 44 -18.38 5.19 5.36
CA PRO A 44 -19.38 4.64 6.25
C PRO A 44 -20.77 4.98 5.69
N SER A 45 -21.64 3.99 5.57
CA SER A 45 -22.98 4.23 5.06
C SER A 45 -23.78 5.02 6.09
N THR A 46 -24.05 6.28 5.80
CA THR A 46 -25.04 7.10 6.53
C THR A 46 -26.43 7.00 5.89
N ALA A 47 -26.56 6.30 4.79
CA ALA A 47 -27.83 6.19 4.05
C ALA A 47 -28.69 5.03 4.59
N LYS A 48 -29.88 5.34 5.03
CA LYS A 48 -30.95 4.38 5.42
C LYS A 48 -31.48 3.54 4.24
N ASN A 49 -30.81 3.53 3.11
CA ASN A 49 -31.21 2.80 1.91
C ASN A 49 -30.48 1.45 1.86
N ASN A 50 -31.20 0.38 1.61
CA ASN A 50 -30.86 -1.05 1.66
C ASN A 50 -29.66 -1.52 0.81
N HIS A 51 -28.74 -0.65 0.42
CA HIS A 51 -27.49 -0.96 -0.30
C HIS A 51 -26.26 -0.47 0.50
N SER A 52 -26.30 -0.58 1.82
CA SER A 52 -25.21 -0.17 2.71
C SER A 52 -23.99 -1.02 2.50
N ILE A 53 -22.89 -0.41 2.07
CA ILE A 53 -21.56 -0.89 2.44
C ILE A 53 -21.51 -0.78 3.98
N SER A 54 -21.25 -1.89 4.63
CA SER A 54 -21.30 -2.08 6.09
C SER A 54 -20.54 -0.96 6.84
N ASP A 55 -21.09 -0.46 7.96
CA ASP A 55 -20.39 0.38 8.94
C ASP A 55 -19.24 -0.38 9.65
N LYS A 56 -19.02 -1.64 9.27
CA LYS A 56 -17.98 -2.49 9.84
C LYS A 56 -16.65 -2.22 9.16
N PRO A 57 -15.54 -2.31 9.91
CA PRO A 57 -14.21 -2.24 9.33
C PRO A 57 -13.99 -3.36 8.31
N VAL A 58 -13.13 -3.09 7.33
CA VAL A 58 -12.57 -4.15 6.48
C VAL A 58 -11.64 -4.96 7.36
N ARG A 59 -11.88 -6.27 7.46
CA ARG A 59 -11.07 -7.19 8.23
C ARG A 59 -10.29 -8.10 7.30
N ILE A 60 -8.98 -8.19 7.53
CA ILE A 60 -8.03 -9.00 6.77
C ILE A 60 -7.44 -10.02 7.73
N GLU A 61 -7.53 -11.28 7.38
CA GLU A 61 -6.99 -12.40 8.16
C GLU A 61 -5.66 -12.90 7.58
N GLY A 62 -4.83 -13.50 8.43
CA GLY A 62 -3.60 -14.16 8.03
C GLY A 62 -2.39 -13.23 7.97
N VAL A 63 -2.54 -11.95 8.26
CA VAL A 63 -1.49 -10.96 8.37
C VAL A 63 -1.82 -9.99 9.50
N GLY A 64 -0.85 -9.63 10.32
CA GLY A 64 -1.11 -8.78 11.48
C GLY A 64 0.17 -8.24 12.10
N ALA A 65 0.11 -7.89 13.39
CA ALA A 65 1.21 -7.24 14.10
C ALA A 65 2.50 -8.08 14.17
N GLN A 66 2.41 -9.39 13.98
CA GLN A 66 3.56 -10.31 14.03
C GLN A 66 4.10 -10.66 12.63
N SER A 67 3.59 -10.06 11.57
CA SER A 67 4.08 -10.31 10.22
C SER A 67 5.57 -9.99 10.09
N ILE A 68 6.31 -10.89 9.45
CA ILE A 68 7.74 -10.69 9.14
C ILE A 68 7.98 -10.07 7.78
N GLN A 69 6.92 -9.85 7.01
CA GLN A 69 6.99 -9.27 5.65
C GLN A 69 7.23 -7.75 5.74
N GLY A 70 8.12 -7.21 4.88
CA GLY A 70 8.42 -5.78 4.86
C GLY A 70 7.19 -4.92 4.59
N ASP A 71 6.34 -5.36 3.66
CA ASP A 71 5.16 -4.61 3.22
C ASP A 71 4.05 -4.48 4.28
N ILE A 72 4.15 -5.19 5.42
CA ILE A 72 3.24 -4.93 6.56
C ILE A 72 3.32 -3.48 7.05
N ARG A 73 4.48 -2.82 6.84
CA ARG A 73 4.67 -1.41 7.17
C ARG A 73 3.79 -0.45 6.35
N PHE A 74 3.11 -0.94 5.34
CA PHE A 74 2.05 -0.19 4.67
C PHE A 74 0.97 0.31 5.64
N VAL A 75 0.74 -0.40 6.74
CA VAL A 75 -0.15 0.03 7.84
C VAL A 75 0.26 1.39 8.41
N GLU A 76 1.57 1.63 8.56
CA GLU A 76 2.10 2.92 9.05
C GLU A 76 1.79 4.04 8.07
N ALA A 77 1.97 3.79 6.76
CA ALA A 77 1.69 4.76 5.71
C ALA A 77 0.19 5.06 5.59
N ALA A 78 -0.67 4.05 5.64
CA ALA A 78 -2.12 4.22 5.63
C ALA A 78 -2.60 5.03 6.85
N HIS A 79 -2.01 4.78 8.02
CA HIS A 79 -2.29 5.55 9.24
C HIS A 79 -1.84 7.01 9.10
N ALA A 80 -0.65 7.26 8.52
CA ALA A 80 -0.16 8.61 8.24
C ALA A 80 -1.11 9.38 7.29
N MET A 81 -1.72 8.69 6.33
CA MET A 81 -2.76 9.24 5.46
C MET A 81 -4.12 9.40 6.17
N GLY A 82 -4.23 9.00 7.43
CA GLY A 82 -5.43 9.21 8.25
C GLY A 82 -6.40 8.04 8.31
N ALA A 83 -6.05 6.87 7.81
CA ALA A 83 -6.83 5.66 8.03
C ALA A 83 -6.79 5.23 9.51
N VAL A 84 -7.84 4.58 9.99
CA VAL A 84 -7.86 3.92 11.29
C VAL A 84 -7.55 2.45 11.07
N VAL A 85 -6.39 2.01 11.57
CA VAL A 85 -5.96 0.62 11.47
C VAL A 85 -5.77 0.06 12.87
N LYS A 86 -6.39 -1.08 13.14
CA LYS A 86 -6.19 -1.89 14.35
C LYS A 86 -5.50 -3.18 13.93
N SER A 87 -4.35 -3.45 14.53
CA SER A 87 -3.58 -4.66 14.28
C SER A 87 -3.77 -5.64 15.44
N GLY A 88 -4.34 -6.79 15.14
CA GLY A 88 -4.30 -7.95 16.01
C GLY A 88 -3.08 -8.82 15.71
N GLU A 89 -2.93 -9.94 16.41
CA GLU A 89 -1.81 -10.84 16.23
C GLU A 89 -1.69 -11.35 14.79
N ASN A 90 -2.79 -11.80 14.20
CA ASN A 90 -2.85 -12.39 12.85
C ASN A 90 -4.01 -11.79 12.02
N HIS A 91 -4.40 -10.56 12.28
CA HIS A 91 -5.43 -9.87 11.51
C HIS A 91 -5.25 -8.36 11.57
N LEU A 92 -5.83 -7.67 10.60
CA LEU A 92 -5.96 -6.22 10.54
C LEU A 92 -7.42 -5.83 10.42
N GLU A 93 -7.82 -4.74 11.07
CA GLU A 93 -9.13 -4.11 10.90
C GLU A 93 -8.93 -2.66 10.47
N ILE A 94 -9.52 -2.30 9.33
CA ILE A 94 -9.32 -1.00 8.70
C ILE A 94 -10.65 -0.29 8.54
N SER A 95 -10.70 0.96 8.95
CA SER A 95 -11.82 1.83 8.71
C SER A 95 -11.35 3.21 8.28
N ARG A 96 -12.25 3.95 7.63
CA ARG A 96 -12.03 5.33 7.27
C ARG A 96 -11.84 6.18 8.53
N GLY A 97 -10.81 7.00 8.52
CA GLY A 97 -10.56 8.03 9.53
C GLY A 97 -10.74 9.42 8.94
N ALA A 98 -9.63 10.14 8.71
CA ALA A 98 -9.68 11.46 8.09
C ALA A 98 -10.22 11.40 6.66
N TRP A 99 -10.96 12.46 6.26
CA TRP A 99 -11.41 12.61 4.88
C TRP A 99 -11.47 14.09 4.46
N PRO A 100 -10.90 14.46 3.32
CA PRO A 100 -10.04 13.60 2.46
C PRO A 100 -8.90 12.94 3.24
N LEU A 101 -8.22 11.95 2.64
CA LEU A 101 -6.98 11.42 3.19
C LEU A 101 -5.93 12.54 3.26
N LYS A 102 -4.97 12.44 4.15
CA LYS A 102 -3.87 13.40 4.25
C LYS A 102 -2.83 13.12 3.18
N ALA A 103 -2.39 14.16 2.49
CA ALA A 103 -1.21 14.08 1.64
C ALA A 103 0.04 13.81 2.48
N ILE A 104 0.93 12.95 1.98
CA ILE A 104 2.18 12.57 2.66
C ILE A 104 3.38 12.68 1.73
N ASP A 105 4.56 12.83 2.31
CA ASP A 105 5.85 12.67 1.66
C ASP A 105 6.57 11.52 2.36
N LEU A 106 6.75 10.39 1.66
CA LEU A 106 7.19 9.13 2.25
C LEU A 106 8.34 8.49 1.48
N ASP A 107 9.34 8.02 2.22
CA ASP A 107 10.35 7.07 1.73
C ASP A 107 9.74 5.67 1.69
N CYS A 108 9.58 5.12 0.49
CA CYS A 108 8.92 3.84 0.24
C CYS A 108 9.90 2.67 0.03
N ASN A 109 11.19 2.84 0.31
CA ASN A 109 12.18 1.79 0.08
C ASN A 109 11.88 0.48 0.82
N HIS A 110 11.19 0.56 1.95
CA HIS A 110 10.85 -0.59 2.78
C HIS A 110 9.51 -1.27 2.44
N ILE A 111 8.72 -0.65 1.57
CA ILE A 111 7.40 -1.14 1.12
C ILE A 111 7.26 -1.04 -0.41
N PRO A 112 8.26 -1.50 -1.17
CA PRO A 112 8.36 -1.17 -2.61
C PRO A 112 7.17 -1.68 -3.42
N ASP A 113 6.59 -2.82 -3.10
CA ASP A 113 5.47 -3.38 -3.85
C ASP A 113 4.13 -2.77 -3.37
N ALA A 114 3.94 -2.60 -2.07
CA ALA A 114 2.75 -1.97 -1.51
C ALA A 114 2.64 -0.46 -1.81
N ALA A 115 3.76 0.23 -2.06
CA ALA A 115 3.75 1.66 -2.36
C ALA A 115 2.94 2.04 -3.62
N MET A 116 2.73 1.12 -4.57
CA MET A 116 1.82 1.35 -5.70
C MET A 116 0.38 1.61 -5.22
N THR A 117 -0.04 0.93 -4.17
CA THR A 117 -1.35 1.16 -3.54
C THR A 117 -1.45 2.55 -2.92
N LEU A 118 -0.35 3.09 -2.33
CA LEU A 118 -0.32 4.48 -1.85
C LEU A 118 -0.50 5.49 -2.98
N ALA A 119 0.05 5.22 -4.17
CA ALA A 119 -0.14 6.08 -5.32
C ALA A 119 -1.63 6.18 -5.73
N VAL A 120 -2.38 5.09 -5.58
CA VAL A 120 -3.85 5.11 -5.79
C VAL A 120 -4.56 5.84 -4.65
N MET A 121 -4.16 5.63 -3.39
CA MET A 121 -4.74 6.34 -2.25
C MET A 121 -4.51 7.86 -2.35
N ALA A 122 -3.40 8.30 -2.97
CA ALA A 122 -3.10 9.72 -3.19
C ALA A 122 -4.17 10.45 -4.01
N LEU A 123 -4.95 9.75 -4.85
CA LEU A 123 -6.09 10.33 -5.58
C LEU A 123 -7.20 10.86 -4.64
N TYR A 124 -7.22 10.43 -3.41
CA TYR A 124 -8.21 10.79 -2.39
C TYR A 124 -7.64 11.66 -1.28
N ALA A 125 -6.42 12.21 -1.49
CA ALA A 125 -5.74 13.03 -0.51
C ALA A 125 -6.14 14.53 -0.61
N ASP A 126 -5.87 15.28 0.43
CA ASP A 126 -6.12 16.72 0.53
C ASP A 126 -5.05 17.59 -0.16
N GLY A 127 -4.04 16.96 -0.79
CA GLY A 127 -2.94 17.66 -1.46
C GLY A 127 -2.02 16.69 -2.21
N THR A 128 -0.85 17.18 -2.56
CA THR A 128 0.15 16.41 -3.30
C THR A 128 0.85 15.39 -2.42
N THR A 129 0.73 14.12 -2.74
CA THR A 129 1.49 13.03 -2.12
C THR A 129 2.76 12.76 -2.92
N THR A 130 3.88 12.61 -2.22
CA THR A 130 5.18 12.27 -2.81
C THR A 130 5.65 10.91 -2.27
N LEU A 131 5.91 9.98 -3.17
CA LEU A 131 6.53 8.69 -2.86
C LEU A 131 7.95 8.70 -3.39
N ARG A 132 8.93 8.52 -2.51
CA ARG A 132 10.36 8.62 -2.80
C ARG A 132 11.08 7.31 -2.59
N ASN A 133 12.31 7.24 -3.13
CA ASN A 133 13.21 6.09 -3.00
C ASN A 133 12.61 4.81 -3.60
N ILE A 134 11.98 4.97 -4.76
CA ILE A 134 11.32 3.90 -5.53
C ILE A 134 12.04 3.60 -6.87
N ALA A 135 13.35 3.86 -6.95
CA ALA A 135 14.13 3.57 -8.16
C ALA A 135 13.99 2.11 -8.63
N SER A 136 13.79 1.18 -7.70
CA SER A 136 13.57 -0.23 -8.02
C SER A 136 12.33 -0.49 -8.89
N TRP A 137 11.36 0.42 -8.91
CA TRP A 137 10.17 0.32 -9.76
C TRP A 137 10.48 0.40 -11.24
N ARG A 138 11.61 1.01 -11.63
CA ARG A 138 12.04 1.13 -13.02
C ARG A 138 12.48 -0.21 -13.65
N VAL A 139 12.80 -1.21 -12.81
CA VAL A 139 13.43 -2.48 -13.23
C VAL A 139 12.65 -3.71 -12.72
N LYS A 140 11.37 -3.56 -12.45
CA LYS A 140 10.47 -4.67 -12.09
C LYS A 140 9.95 -5.36 -13.36
N GLU A 141 8.76 -5.94 -13.35
CA GLU A 141 8.09 -6.56 -14.51
C GLU A 141 7.82 -5.54 -15.64
N THR A 142 7.71 -4.26 -15.27
CA THR A 142 7.61 -3.09 -16.13
C THR A 142 8.27 -1.90 -15.46
N ASP A 143 8.36 -0.74 -16.14
CA ASP A 143 8.60 0.54 -15.48
C ASP A 143 7.34 0.98 -14.73
N ARG A 144 7.24 0.63 -13.44
CA ARG A 144 6.08 0.92 -12.61
C ARG A 144 5.85 2.42 -12.38
N ILE A 145 6.92 3.25 -12.40
CA ILE A 145 6.76 4.71 -12.27
C ILE A 145 6.03 5.25 -13.49
N GLU A 146 6.47 4.89 -14.68
CA GLU A 146 5.84 5.32 -15.94
C GLU A 146 4.40 4.78 -16.06
N ALA A 147 4.20 3.50 -15.75
CA ALA A 147 2.89 2.85 -15.78
C ALA A 147 1.90 3.56 -14.84
N MET A 148 2.26 3.75 -13.58
CA MET A 148 1.41 4.43 -12.60
C MET A 148 1.13 5.88 -13.00
N ALA A 149 2.15 6.63 -13.44
CA ALA A 149 1.98 8.01 -13.88
C ALA A 149 1.01 8.11 -15.06
N THR A 150 1.14 7.20 -16.03
CA THR A 150 0.28 7.15 -17.20
C THR A 150 -1.17 6.88 -16.82
N GLU A 151 -1.42 5.88 -15.98
CA GLU A 151 -2.78 5.48 -15.62
C GLU A 151 -3.46 6.49 -14.69
N LEU A 152 -2.73 7.06 -13.73
CA LEU A 152 -3.29 8.07 -12.84
C LEU A 152 -3.65 9.37 -13.56
N ARG A 153 -2.87 9.79 -14.56
CA ARG A 153 -3.19 10.96 -15.41
C ARG A 153 -4.51 10.78 -16.19
N LYS A 154 -4.83 9.56 -16.60
CA LYS A 154 -6.10 9.26 -17.29
C LYS A 154 -7.31 9.54 -16.39
N LEU A 155 -7.15 9.36 -15.07
CA LEU A 155 -8.21 9.62 -14.09
C LEU A 155 -8.35 11.11 -13.71
N GLY A 156 -7.49 11.98 -14.26
CA GLY A 156 -7.54 13.43 -14.02
C GLY A 156 -6.53 13.93 -13.00
N ALA A 157 -5.67 13.06 -12.46
CA ALA A 157 -4.60 13.49 -11.55
C ALA A 157 -3.49 14.24 -12.30
N THR A 158 -2.85 15.19 -11.63
CA THR A 158 -1.57 15.74 -12.05
C THR A 158 -0.46 14.90 -11.46
N VAL A 159 0.41 14.36 -12.32
CA VAL A 159 1.50 13.47 -11.90
C VAL A 159 2.83 13.95 -12.44
N GLU A 160 3.78 14.17 -11.53
CA GLU A 160 5.20 14.39 -11.80
C GLU A 160 5.97 13.12 -11.47
N GLU A 161 6.82 12.68 -12.36
CA GLU A 161 7.66 11.50 -12.18
C GLU A 161 9.14 11.82 -12.32
N GLY A 162 9.99 11.14 -11.58
CA GLY A 162 11.43 11.26 -11.63
C GLY A 162 12.12 9.90 -11.66
N LEU A 163 13.43 9.89 -11.49
CA LEU A 163 14.22 8.65 -11.52
C LEU A 163 13.82 7.67 -10.41
N ASP A 164 13.48 8.20 -9.24
CA ASP A 164 13.24 7.45 -8.01
C ASP A 164 12.02 7.95 -7.20
N PHE A 165 11.18 8.79 -7.81
CA PHE A 165 9.99 9.32 -7.15
C PHE A 165 8.81 9.46 -8.10
N ILE A 166 7.62 9.55 -7.48
CA ILE A 166 6.38 9.97 -8.12
C ILE A 166 5.64 10.93 -7.19
N ARG A 167 5.15 12.05 -7.74
CA ARG A 167 4.28 13.02 -7.05
C ARG A 167 2.91 13.00 -7.68
N ILE A 168 1.89 12.88 -6.87
CA ILE A 168 0.50 12.76 -7.32
C ILE A 168 -0.32 13.82 -6.64
N THR A 169 -0.89 14.72 -7.45
CA THR A 169 -1.88 15.69 -7.01
C THR A 169 -3.24 15.21 -7.49
N PRO A 170 -4.21 14.98 -6.58
CA PRO A 170 -5.53 14.50 -6.96
C PRO A 170 -6.27 15.49 -7.86
N PRO A 171 -7.34 15.08 -8.57
CA PRO A 171 -8.25 15.98 -9.23
C PRO A 171 -8.80 17.02 -8.24
N ALA A 172 -8.83 18.30 -8.63
CA ALA A 172 -9.17 19.40 -7.74
C ALA A 172 -10.66 19.39 -7.29
N SER A 173 -11.52 18.80 -8.10
CA SER A 173 -12.96 18.71 -7.84
C SER A 173 -13.55 17.40 -8.36
N ALA A 174 -14.79 17.11 -7.95
CA ALA A 174 -15.50 15.93 -8.44
C ALA A 174 -15.72 15.91 -9.95
N THR A 175 -15.78 17.09 -10.60
CA THR A 175 -15.94 17.23 -12.04
C THR A 175 -14.65 17.01 -12.81
N ASP A 176 -13.50 17.04 -12.17
CA ASP A 176 -12.19 16.85 -12.81
C ASP A 176 -11.81 15.37 -12.91
N TRP A 177 -12.54 14.50 -12.22
CA TRP A 177 -12.38 13.07 -12.37
C TRP A 177 -12.83 12.60 -13.76
N LYS A 178 -12.02 11.75 -14.38
CA LYS A 178 -12.27 11.23 -15.72
C LYS A 178 -12.52 9.72 -15.66
N THR A 179 -13.48 9.27 -16.46
CA THR A 179 -13.63 7.85 -16.73
C THR A 179 -12.58 7.41 -17.74
N ALA A 180 -11.88 6.33 -17.44
CA ALA A 180 -10.80 5.83 -18.29
C ALA A 180 -10.75 4.31 -18.30
N ALA A 181 -10.24 3.76 -19.40
CA ALA A 181 -9.78 2.38 -19.45
C ALA A 181 -8.36 2.31 -18.88
N ILE A 182 -8.20 1.52 -17.83
CA ILE A 182 -6.91 1.28 -17.19
C ILE A 182 -6.23 0.09 -17.85
N HIS A 183 -4.99 0.27 -18.29
CA HIS A 183 -4.20 -0.81 -18.84
C HIS A 183 -3.41 -1.51 -17.74
N THR A 184 -3.24 -2.81 -17.88
CA THR A 184 -2.32 -3.62 -17.07
C THR A 184 -1.05 -3.87 -17.88
N TYR A 185 0.09 -3.86 -17.21
CA TYR A 185 1.43 -3.95 -17.79
C TYR A 185 2.11 -5.25 -17.37
#